data_c4535d937b6a551e6d7a42df2594513f
#
_entry.id   c4535d937b6a551e6d7a42df2594513f
#
_cell.length_a   1.000
_cell.length_b   1.000
_cell.length_c   1.000
_cell.angle_alpha   90.00
_cell.angle_beta   90.00
_cell.angle_gamma   90.00
#
_symmetry.space_group_name_H-M   'P 1'
#
loop_
_entity.id
_entity.type
_entity.pdbx_description
1 polymer ?
#
loop_
_entity_poly.entity_id
_entity_poly.type
_entity_poly.pdbx_seq_one_letter_code
_entity_poly.pdbx_strand_id
1 'polypeptide(L)'
;MAPYPLPSPSLPPHVVGPARPLAAIRRGSERLSLRWRLALGYALMLLLVLAPLAALQASTIHTLLYNDAAATLTAATESAATAARPNPRPGKGAAPTSNPATTPSAVTIARSALARQSLDADAAAVVADASGRALGSSTLTGDAAPDAAGLVDASRVRQLVGGHPDAGRPYHASTARGPYLVALALLPASKPGPKHVRAAPALPDGLPGSASEGQASREVLVLARSLRPIDTTTMYVWTLTLGGTTAALLAATILGALLVRHALRPLTRVAVAAGAIAGGDYARRVAVPPARDEVGRLAVAFNAMAVSVEDAFAAQRRFVADAAHELRTPLTALGGYADVLLLGAASSPSDLAASLEAMRGETRRMTRLVNDLLALARLDGGDPTTCNATTTVDLADVLREACARARLLHPDRHITLDLALSPPVARGDGDRLRQVVANLVDNALKFTEPGGHVRLALRAEADAAVVVVRDDGIGIAPEDLPHVRERFYRADRARGHTTGTGGTGLGLAIVQAIVTMHGGTLEIASAPGRGTKATVRLPPADGRSPQPRTSDTGRPDTGRPA
;
A
#
# COMPACT_ATOMS: atom_id res chain seq x y z
N MET A 1 -2.43 -61.97 10.98
CA MET A 1 -1.70 -61.42 12.15
C MET A 1 -1.33 -59.98 11.84
N ALA A 2 -2.10 -59.00 12.32
CA ALA A 2 -1.81 -57.58 12.19
C ALA A 2 -1.17 -57.09 13.50
N PRO A 3 -0.13 -56.21 13.47
CA PRO A 3 0.42 -55.66 14.70
C PRO A 3 -0.39 -54.49 15.21
N TYR A 4 -0.60 -54.47 16.53
CA TYR A 4 -1.24 -53.41 17.33
C TYR A 4 -0.46 -52.06 17.24
N PRO A 5 -1.14 -50.92 17.28
CA PRO A 5 -0.48 -49.63 17.47
C PRO A 5 -0.24 -49.33 18.96
N LEU A 6 0.95 -48.85 19.29
CA LEU A 6 1.38 -48.37 20.59
C LEU A 6 0.69 -47.02 20.96
N PRO A 7 0.39 -46.75 22.24
CA PRO A 7 -0.20 -45.50 22.67
C PRO A 7 0.84 -44.37 22.74
N SER A 8 0.45 -43.21 22.23
CA SER A 8 1.22 -41.94 22.30
C SER A 8 1.19 -41.34 23.73
N PRO A 9 2.28 -40.75 24.21
CA PRO A 9 2.34 -40.11 25.53
C PRO A 9 1.56 -38.80 25.55
N SER A 10 0.68 -38.65 26.56
CA SER A 10 -0.06 -37.44 26.89
C SER A 10 0.87 -36.39 27.48
N LEU A 11 0.95 -35.22 26.83
CA LEU A 11 1.59 -34.00 27.34
C LEU A 11 0.68 -33.30 28.36
N PRO A 12 1.25 -32.68 29.43
CA PRO A 12 0.48 -32.00 30.47
C PRO A 12 -0.14 -30.67 29.98
N PRO A 13 -1.22 -30.18 30.63
CA PRO A 13 -1.93 -28.99 30.19
C PRO A 13 -1.11 -27.73 30.42
N HIS A 14 -0.85 -27.00 29.34
CA HIS A 14 -0.24 -25.67 29.38
C HIS A 14 -1.17 -24.67 30.08
N VAL A 15 -0.64 -24.04 31.11
CA VAL A 15 -1.19 -22.88 31.82
C VAL A 15 -1.41 -21.75 30.81
N VAL A 16 -2.68 -21.40 30.59
CA VAL A 16 -3.10 -20.30 29.72
C VAL A 16 -3.03 -19.01 30.53
N GLY A 17 -2.00 -18.20 30.27
CA GLY A 17 -1.90 -16.82 30.77
C GLY A 17 -2.89 -15.88 30.07
N PRO A 18 -3.26 -14.73 30.70
CA PRO A 18 -4.26 -13.81 30.16
C PRO A 18 -3.69 -12.87 29.09
N ALA A 19 -3.70 -13.29 27.82
CA ALA A 19 -3.33 -12.45 26.69
C ALA A 19 -4.36 -12.59 25.54
N ARG A 20 -5.59 -12.11 25.76
CA ARG A 20 -6.66 -12.23 24.75
C ARG A 20 -7.63 -11.04 24.57
N PRO A 21 -7.19 -9.76 24.53
CA PRO A 21 -8.03 -8.77 23.83
C PRO A 21 -7.57 -8.48 22.41
N LEU A 22 -6.26 -8.55 22.10
CA LEU A 22 -5.73 -8.19 20.76
C LEU A 22 -6.06 -9.21 19.66
N ALA A 23 -6.20 -10.50 20.00
CA ALA A 23 -6.54 -11.54 19.02
C ALA A 23 -8.01 -11.51 18.56
N ALA A 24 -8.91 -10.94 19.35
CA ALA A 24 -10.31 -10.77 18.98
C ALA A 24 -10.49 -9.61 17.98
N ILE A 25 -9.74 -8.52 18.17
CA ILE A 25 -9.71 -7.36 17.25
C ILE A 25 -9.15 -7.76 15.89
N ARG A 26 -8.11 -8.60 15.86
CA ARG A 26 -7.49 -9.08 14.62
C ARG A 26 -8.44 -9.98 13.79
N ARG A 27 -9.20 -10.86 14.41
CA ARG A 27 -10.19 -11.74 13.74
C ARG A 27 -11.42 -10.99 13.21
N GLY A 28 -11.83 -9.90 13.85
CA GLY A 28 -12.90 -9.01 13.36
C GLY A 28 -12.47 -8.18 12.14
N SER A 29 -11.21 -7.79 12.06
CA SER A 29 -10.70 -6.96 10.96
C SER A 29 -10.52 -7.73 9.64
N GLU A 30 -10.36 -9.06 9.66
CA GLU A 30 -10.19 -9.86 8.44
C GLU A 30 -11.47 -9.95 7.59
N ARG A 31 -12.64 -9.69 8.19
CA ARG A 31 -13.94 -9.62 7.47
C ARG A 31 -14.25 -8.25 6.89
N LEU A 32 -13.50 -7.21 7.29
CA LEU A 32 -13.70 -5.86 6.78
C LEU A 32 -12.95 -5.68 5.46
N SER A 33 -13.60 -5.08 4.47
CA SER A 33 -12.95 -4.71 3.22
C SER A 33 -11.75 -3.77 3.50
N LEU A 34 -10.71 -3.82 2.67
CA LEU A 34 -9.49 -3.01 2.79
C LEU A 34 -9.82 -1.52 3.03
N ARG A 35 -10.90 -1.01 2.44
CA ARG A 35 -11.39 0.37 2.59
C ARG A 35 -11.71 0.72 4.05
N TRP A 36 -12.44 -0.16 4.74
CA TRP A 36 -12.81 0.03 6.13
C TRP A 36 -11.62 -0.12 7.07
N ARG A 37 -10.70 -1.02 6.77
CA ARG A 37 -9.46 -1.18 7.56
C ARG A 37 -8.59 0.08 7.50
N LEU A 38 -8.42 0.68 6.32
CA LEU A 38 -7.68 1.94 6.15
C LEU A 38 -8.41 3.12 6.80
N ALA A 39 -9.72 3.25 6.63
CA ALA A 39 -10.51 4.31 7.26
C ALA A 39 -10.46 4.23 8.79
N LEU A 40 -10.59 3.02 9.36
CA LEU A 40 -10.50 2.78 10.80
C LEU A 40 -9.10 3.05 11.35
N GLY A 41 -8.05 2.65 10.62
CA GLY A 41 -6.67 2.95 10.97
C GLY A 41 -6.39 4.45 11.01
N TYR A 42 -6.89 5.19 10.03
CA TYR A 42 -6.78 6.65 9.99
C TYR A 42 -7.56 7.32 11.13
N ALA A 43 -8.79 6.87 11.40
CA ALA A 43 -9.60 7.36 12.51
C ALA A 43 -8.92 7.11 13.87
N LEU A 44 -8.35 5.93 14.07
CA LEU A 44 -7.61 5.58 15.28
C LEU A 44 -6.36 6.45 15.47
N MET A 45 -5.61 6.70 14.40
CA MET A 45 -4.43 7.58 14.42
C MET A 45 -4.82 9.01 14.80
N LEU A 46 -5.91 9.53 14.21
CA LEU A 46 -6.44 10.84 14.54
C LEU A 46 -6.91 10.93 15.99
N LEU A 47 -7.61 9.93 16.48
CA LEU A 47 -8.06 9.86 17.87
C LEU A 47 -6.87 9.89 18.84
N LEU A 48 -5.81 9.13 18.54
CA LEU A 48 -4.61 9.04 19.36
C LEU A 48 -3.86 10.38 19.46
N VAL A 49 -3.99 11.26 18.46
CA VAL A 49 -3.38 12.59 18.46
C VAL A 49 -4.33 13.63 19.09
N LEU A 50 -5.60 13.63 18.70
CA LEU A 50 -6.55 14.67 19.12
C LEU A 50 -7.03 14.52 20.56
N ALA A 51 -7.21 13.30 21.05
CA ALA A 51 -7.70 13.09 22.41
C ALA A 51 -6.71 13.60 23.50
N PRO A 52 -5.41 13.27 23.47
CA PRO A 52 -4.47 13.81 24.44
C PRO A 52 -4.28 15.32 24.30
N LEU A 53 -4.34 15.87 23.08
CA LEU A 53 -4.25 17.32 22.86
C LEU A 53 -5.44 18.05 23.48
N ALA A 54 -6.65 17.53 23.30
CA ALA A 54 -7.86 18.07 23.92
C ALA A 54 -7.81 18.01 25.45
N ALA A 55 -7.34 16.88 26.00
CA ALA A 55 -7.17 16.71 27.44
C ALA A 55 -6.12 17.67 28.01
N LEU A 56 -4.98 17.85 27.33
CA LEU A 56 -3.94 18.80 27.73
C LEU A 56 -4.46 20.23 27.71
N GLN A 57 -5.16 20.61 26.66
CA GLN A 57 -5.74 21.97 26.54
C GLN A 57 -6.74 22.27 27.67
N ALA A 58 -7.65 21.34 27.95
CA ALA A 58 -8.64 21.52 29.01
C ALA A 58 -7.99 21.55 30.41
N SER A 59 -6.99 20.71 30.68
CA SER A 59 -6.26 20.72 31.95
C SER A 59 -5.46 22.00 32.14
N THR A 60 -4.87 22.55 31.09
CA THR A 60 -4.11 23.79 31.11
C THR A 60 -5.02 24.97 31.46
N ILE A 61 -6.18 25.05 30.79
CA ILE A 61 -7.17 26.12 31.06
C ILE A 61 -7.66 26.04 32.51
N HIS A 62 -8.01 24.87 33.01
CA HIS A 62 -8.42 24.67 34.39
C HIS A 62 -7.33 25.16 35.38
N THR A 63 -6.07 24.75 35.15
CA THR A 63 -4.94 25.10 35.99
C THR A 63 -4.67 26.61 35.97
N LEU A 64 -4.77 27.27 34.81
CA LEU A 64 -4.61 28.72 34.68
C LEU A 64 -5.69 29.48 35.44
N LEU A 65 -6.97 29.12 35.24
CA LEU A 65 -8.09 29.76 35.93
C LEU A 65 -8.00 29.58 37.45
N TYR A 66 -7.61 28.39 37.89
CA TYR A 66 -7.43 28.10 39.31
C TYR A 66 -6.27 28.91 39.92
N ASN A 67 -5.12 28.96 39.27
CA ASN A 67 -3.95 29.71 39.75
C ASN A 67 -4.23 31.23 39.78
N ASP A 68 -4.93 31.76 38.78
CA ASP A 68 -5.34 33.14 38.74
C ASP A 68 -6.28 33.48 39.90
N ALA A 69 -7.27 32.61 40.15
CA ALA A 69 -8.19 32.77 41.29
C ALA A 69 -7.45 32.72 42.63
N ALA A 70 -6.47 31.81 42.79
CA ALA A 70 -5.66 31.69 44.00
C ALA A 70 -4.75 32.91 44.21
N ALA A 71 -4.09 33.40 43.17
CA ALA A 71 -3.26 34.61 43.24
C ALA A 71 -4.07 35.85 43.58
N THR A 72 -5.21 36.01 42.92
CA THR A 72 -6.14 37.15 43.20
C THR A 72 -6.65 37.11 44.64
N LEU A 73 -7.04 35.92 45.12
CA LEU A 73 -7.54 35.77 46.49
C LEU A 73 -6.46 36.05 47.53
N THR A 74 -5.22 35.59 47.30
CA THR A 74 -4.08 35.84 48.19
C THR A 74 -3.76 37.33 48.27
N ALA A 75 -3.64 38.00 47.12
CA ALA A 75 -3.39 39.44 47.06
C ALA A 75 -4.51 40.25 47.76
N ALA A 76 -5.76 39.81 47.55
CA ALA A 76 -6.94 40.40 48.21
C ALA A 76 -6.85 40.27 49.73
N THR A 77 -6.46 39.10 50.21
CA THR A 77 -6.36 38.79 51.64
C THR A 77 -5.25 39.61 52.31
N GLU A 78 -4.09 39.72 51.71
CA GLU A 78 -2.97 40.53 52.18
C GLU A 78 -3.28 42.02 52.18
N SER A 79 -3.90 42.51 51.11
CA SER A 79 -4.33 43.90 50.98
C SER A 79 -5.38 44.30 52.06
N ALA A 80 -6.34 43.39 52.27
CA ALA A 80 -7.37 43.61 53.30
C ALA A 80 -6.78 43.61 54.72
N ALA A 81 -5.84 42.69 55.01
CA ALA A 81 -5.14 42.61 56.27
C ALA A 81 -4.26 43.87 56.52
N THR A 82 -3.62 44.39 55.48
CA THR A 82 -2.81 45.60 55.54
C THR A 82 -3.67 46.85 55.76
N ALA A 83 -4.80 46.94 55.10
CA ALA A 83 -5.74 48.05 55.23
C ALA A 83 -6.43 48.10 56.60
N ALA A 84 -6.50 46.97 57.29
CA ALA A 84 -7.05 46.91 58.67
C ALA A 84 -6.04 47.41 59.71
N ARG A 85 -4.80 47.79 59.36
CA ARG A 85 -3.82 48.38 60.26
C ARG A 85 -4.28 49.80 60.63
N PRO A 86 -4.39 50.20 61.95
CA PRO A 86 -4.69 51.54 62.31
C PRO A 86 -3.60 52.48 61.80
N ASN A 87 -4.01 53.57 61.18
CA ASN A 87 -3.12 54.60 60.65
C ASN A 87 -2.37 55.29 61.80
N PRO A 88 -1.06 55.28 61.93
CA PRO A 88 -0.36 55.77 63.08
C PRO A 88 -0.16 57.28 63.13
N ARG A 89 -0.70 58.08 62.15
CA ARG A 89 -0.50 59.53 62.15
C ARG A 89 -1.83 60.29 61.93
N PRO A 90 -2.45 60.79 62.98
CA PRO A 90 -3.35 61.91 62.78
C PRO A 90 -2.52 63.14 62.39
N GLY A 91 -2.77 63.67 61.16
CA GLY A 91 -2.12 64.92 60.73
C GLY A 91 -2.37 65.97 61.75
N LYS A 92 -1.29 66.70 62.18
CA LYS A 92 -1.39 67.90 62.99
C LYS A 92 -2.27 68.90 62.29
N GLY A 93 -3.51 69.08 62.79
CA GLY A 93 -4.37 70.19 62.31
C GLY A 93 -5.88 69.92 62.21
N ALA A 94 -6.39 68.75 62.53
CA ALA A 94 -7.81 68.48 62.58
C ALA A 94 -8.29 68.50 64.03
N ALA A 95 -9.22 69.46 64.37
CA ALA A 95 -9.90 69.57 65.68
C ALA A 95 -10.57 68.21 66.02
N PRO A 96 -10.63 67.87 67.33
CA PRO A 96 -11.26 66.63 67.78
C PRO A 96 -12.77 66.75 67.70
N THR A 97 -13.37 66.45 66.59
CA THR A 97 -14.80 66.19 66.52
C THR A 97 -15.08 64.74 66.57
N SER A 98 -15.75 64.35 67.64
CA SER A 98 -16.54 63.15 67.80
C SER A 98 -15.86 61.81 68.14
N ASN A 99 -16.29 61.34 69.27
CA ASN A 99 -16.46 59.96 69.76
C ASN A 99 -15.27 59.02 69.80
N PRO A 100 -14.94 58.47 70.97
CA PRO A 100 -13.90 57.52 71.15
C PRO A 100 -14.25 56.22 70.39
N ALA A 101 -13.40 55.96 69.40
CA ALA A 101 -13.07 54.69 68.83
C ALA A 101 -14.01 53.52 69.20
N THR A 102 -15.10 53.41 68.50
CA THR A 102 -15.72 52.10 68.24
C THR A 102 -14.75 51.31 67.36
N THR A 103 -14.13 50.31 67.90
CA THR A 103 -13.45 49.30 67.11
C THR A 103 -14.46 48.81 66.08
N PRO A 104 -14.14 48.85 64.76
CA PRO A 104 -15.07 48.39 63.74
C PRO A 104 -15.48 46.95 64.03
N SER A 105 -16.77 46.65 64.00
CA SER A 105 -17.26 45.30 64.25
C SER A 105 -16.62 44.35 63.24
N ALA A 106 -16.41 43.08 63.61
CA ALA A 106 -15.89 42.06 62.73
C ALA A 106 -16.63 42.03 61.37
N VAL A 107 -17.95 42.29 61.37
CA VAL A 107 -18.76 42.40 60.12
C VAL A 107 -18.33 43.59 59.28
N THR A 108 -17.98 44.73 59.90
CA THR A 108 -17.53 45.93 59.17
C THR A 108 -16.16 45.69 58.51
N ILE A 109 -15.26 45.02 59.22
CA ILE A 109 -13.95 44.59 58.66
C ILE A 109 -14.18 43.66 57.49
N ALA A 110 -15.00 42.63 57.65
CA ALA A 110 -15.31 41.66 56.59
C ALA A 110 -15.92 42.37 55.35
N ARG A 111 -16.89 43.25 55.55
CA ARG A 111 -17.53 44.04 54.49
C ARG A 111 -16.54 44.99 53.79
N SER A 112 -15.72 45.69 54.54
CA SER A 112 -14.70 46.57 53.95
C SER A 112 -13.61 45.85 53.18
N ALA A 113 -13.25 44.64 53.58
CA ALA A 113 -12.31 43.78 52.87
C ALA A 113 -12.87 43.35 51.50
N LEU A 114 -14.13 42.92 51.44
CA LEU A 114 -14.82 42.57 50.19
C LEU A 114 -15.03 43.77 49.25
N ALA A 115 -15.47 44.92 49.80
CA ALA A 115 -15.79 46.11 49.00
C ALA A 115 -14.59 46.75 48.29
N ARG A 116 -13.37 46.56 48.80
CA ARG A 116 -12.13 47.12 48.23
C ARG A 116 -11.50 46.22 47.16
N GLN A 117 -12.00 45.00 46.97
CA GLN A 117 -11.43 44.00 46.10
C GLN A 117 -12.47 43.72 44.99
N SER A 118 -11.98 43.58 43.76
CA SER A 118 -12.79 43.16 42.59
C SER A 118 -13.09 41.66 42.64
N LEU A 119 -13.64 41.18 43.75
CA LEU A 119 -14.03 39.79 43.93
C LEU A 119 -15.44 39.55 43.36
N ASP A 120 -15.72 38.33 42.93
CA ASP A 120 -17.01 37.93 42.38
C ASP A 120 -18.14 38.13 43.42
N ALA A 121 -19.37 38.25 42.93
CA ALA A 121 -20.55 38.49 43.79
C ALA A 121 -20.75 37.40 44.87
N ASP A 122 -20.27 36.18 44.62
CA ASP A 122 -20.33 35.04 45.54
C ASP A 122 -19.14 34.95 46.52
N ALA A 123 -18.29 35.98 46.57
CA ALA A 123 -17.20 36.03 47.53
C ALA A 123 -17.72 36.26 48.94
N ALA A 124 -17.13 35.62 49.91
CA ALA A 124 -17.46 35.76 51.31
C ALA A 124 -16.24 36.13 52.14
N ALA A 125 -16.45 36.96 53.15
CA ALA A 125 -15.44 37.24 54.17
C ALA A 125 -15.95 36.81 55.53
N VAL A 126 -15.09 36.17 56.30
CA VAL A 126 -15.37 35.76 57.67
C VAL A 126 -14.23 36.26 58.55
N VAL A 127 -14.55 36.83 59.71
CA VAL A 127 -13.56 37.08 60.72
C VAL A 127 -13.70 36.02 61.81
N ALA A 128 -12.60 35.35 62.10
CA ALA A 128 -12.55 34.29 63.10
C ALA A 128 -11.60 34.67 64.25
N ASP A 129 -11.83 34.10 65.42
CA ASP A 129 -10.88 34.15 66.54
C ASP A 129 -9.71 33.17 66.39
N ALA A 130 -8.75 33.25 67.27
CA ALA A 130 -7.57 32.35 67.25
C ALA A 130 -7.91 30.85 67.45
N SER A 131 -9.11 30.51 67.87
CA SER A 131 -9.64 29.15 67.96
C SER A 131 -10.26 28.66 66.68
N GLY A 132 -10.53 29.54 65.73
CA GLY A 132 -11.24 29.27 64.48
C GLY A 132 -12.75 29.45 64.56
N ARG A 133 -13.28 30.08 65.63
CA ARG A 133 -14.69 30.36 65.75
C ARG A 133 -15.01 31.63 64.96
N ALA A 134 -16.00 31.61 64.10
CA ALA A 134 -16.44 32.79 63.36
C ALA A 134 -17.03 33.83 64.27
N LEU A 135 -16.49 35.06 64.23
CA LEU A 135 -16.94 36.22 64.98
C LEU A 135 -17.94 37.06 64.18
N GLY A 136 -17.81 37.09 62.89
CA GLY A 136 -18.68 37.76 61.96
C GLY A 136 -18.39 37.39 60.53
N SER A 137 -19.42 37.50 59.69
CA SER A 137 -19.29 37.20 58.25
C SER A 137 -20.11 38.19 57.41
N SER A 138 -19.69 38.39 56.18
CA SER A 138 -20.40 39.19 55.20
C SER A 138 -20.14 38.69 53.79
N THR A 139 -21.13 38.85 52.91
CA THR A 139 -20.95 38.70 51.43
C THR A 139 -20.90 40.11 50.83
N LEU A 140 -20.54 40.18 49.50
CA LEU A 140 -20.60 41.47 48.77
C LEU A 140 -22.00 42.11 48.77
N THR A 141 -23.05 41.30 48.79
CA THR A 141 -24.45 41.73 48.86
C THR A 141 -24.85 42.24 50.26
N GLY A 142 -23.96 42.11 51.26
CA GLY A 142 -24.20 42.56 52.63
C GLY A 142 -24.87 41.54 53.53
N ASP A 143 -25.22 40.39 53.03
CA ASP A 143 -25.79 39.27 53.78
C ASP A 143 -24.72 38.53 54.60
N ALA A 144 -25.16 37.85 55.66
CA ALA A 144 -24.25 36.94 56.37
C ALA A 144 -23.73 35.82 55.41
N ALA A 145 -22.42 35.53 55.44
CA ALA A 145 -21.88 34.47 54.63
C ALA A 145 -22.57 33.16 55.01
N PRO A 146 -23.18 32.47 54.05
CA PRO A 146 -23.81 31.20 54.37
C PRO A 146 -22.73 30.18 54.72
N ASP A 147 -22.97 29.40 55.76
CA ASP A 147 -22.07 28.36 56.23
C ASP A 147 -20.65 28.90 56.59
N ALA A 148 -20.63 30.07 57.30
CA ALA A 148 -19.36 30.69 57.73
C ALA A 148 -18.47 29.70 58.51
N ALA A 149 -19.06 28.76 59.25
CA ALA A 149 -18.34 27.74 59.97
C ALA A 149 -17.65 26.73 59.05
N GLY A 150 -18.25 26.40 57.90
CA GLY A 150 -17.66 25.48 56.88
C GLY A 150 -16.51 26.11 56.07
N LEU A 151 -16.41 27.44 56.06
CA LEU A 151 -15.33 28.16 55.39
C LEU A 151 -14.08 28.26 56.26
N VAL A 152 -14.20 28.10 57.58
CA VAL A 152 -13.10 28.27 58.54
C VAL A 152 -12.52 26.94 58.97
N ASP A 153 -11.32 26.65 58.55
CA ASP A 153 -10.56 25.50 59.07
C ASP A 153 -9.80 25.91 60.33
N ALA A 154 -10.32 25.49 61.49
CA ALA A 154 -9.77 25.80 62.79
C ALA A 154 -8.32 25.30 62.99
N SER A 155 -7.90 24.27 62.28
CA SER A 155 -6.53 23.75 62.32
C SER A 155 -5.56 24.72 61.63
N ARG A 156 -5.93 25.21 60.45
CA ARG A 156 -5.16 26.22 59.70
C ARG A 156 -5.12 27.59 60.36
N VAL A 157 -6.24 28.00 60.95
CA VAL A 157 -6.26 29.24 61.77
C VAL A 157 -5.26 29.16 62.90
N ARG A 158 -5.21 28.07 63.65
CA ARG A 158 -4.22 27.85 64.72
C ARG A 158 -2.77 27.82 64.23
N GLN A 159 -2.53 27.18 63.05
CA GLN A 159 -1.21 27.18 62.43
C GLN A 159 -0.77 28.57 62.00
N LEU A 160 -1.68 29.38 61.44
CA LEU A 160 -1.39 30.74 61.05
C LEU A 160 -1.10 31.63 62.25
N VAL A 161 -1.86 31.50 63.31
CA VAL A 161 -1.64 32.23 64.58
C VAL A 161 -0.31 31.78 65.23
N GLY A 162 0.09 30.51 65.05
CA GLY A 162 1.35 29.95 65.48
C GLY A 162 2.57 30.33 64.62
N GLY A 163 2.36 31.08 63.52
CA GLY A 163 3.43 31.60 62.66
C GLY A 163 3.93 30.61 61.61
N HIS A 164 3.19 29.56 61.30
CA HIS A 164 3.54 28.63 60.23
C HIS A 164 3.40 29.27 58.84
N PRO A 165 4.45 29.33 58.01
CA PRO A 165 4.43 30.10 56.75
C PRO A 165 3.43 29.56 55.72
N ASP A 166 3.14 28.26 55.73
CA ASP A 166 2.21 27.65 54.74
C ASP A 166 0.71 27.78 55.12
N ALA A 167 0.43 28.23 56.36
CA ALA A 167 -0.97 28.32 56.80
C ALA A 167 -1.79 29.40 56.11
N GLY A 168 -1.15 30.42 55.48
CA GLY A 168 -1.77 31.44 54.65
C GLY A 168 -2.06 31.02 53.21
N ARG A 169 -1.56 29.88 52.76
CA ARG A 169 -1.82 29.42 51.41
C ARG A 169 -3.31 29.08 51.18
N PRO A 170 -3.87 29.44 50.00
CA PRO A 170 -5.23 29.09 49.70
C PRO A 170 -5.52 27.59 49.81
N TYR A 171 -6.68 27.24 50.33
CA TYR A 171 -7.14 25.86 50.46
C TYR A 171 -8.60 25.70 50.02
N HIS A 172 -8.98 24.47 49.72
CA HIS A 172 -10.36 24.16 49.36
C HIS A 172 -11.24 23.97 50.59
N ALA A 173 -12.39 24.61 50.58
CA ALA A 173 -13.46 24.37 51.54
C ALA A 173 -14.73 23.98 50.81
N SER A 174 -15.41 22.94 51.27
CA SER A 174 -16.71 22.51 50.75
C SER A 174 -17.81 23.02 51.68
N THR A 175 -18.75 23.74 51.10
CA THR A 175 -19.94 24.24 51.83
C THR A 175 -21.20 23.69 51.18
N ALA A 176 -22.35 23.89 51.82
CA ALA A 176 -23.65 23.55 51.24
C ALA A 176 -23.94 24.27 49.91
N ARG A 177 -23.27 25.39 49.65
CA ARG A 177 -23.36 26.14 48.37
C ARG A 177 -22.32 25.74 47.32
N GLY A 178 -21.45 24.78 47.60
CA GLY A 178 -20.43 24.26 46.69
C GLY A 178 -19.00 24.48 47.18
N PRO A 179 -17.99 24.23 46.30
CA PRO A 179 -16.60 24.38 46.63
C PRO A 179 -16.19 25.87 46.63
N TYR A 180 -15.37 26.22 47.61
CA TYR A 180 -14.75 27.53 47.74
C TYR A 180 -13.25 27.42 47.84
N LEU A 181 -12.55 28.40 47.30
CA LEU A 181 -11.13 28.62 47.57
C LEU A 181 -11.03 29.65 48.68
N VAL A 182 -10.28 29.32 49.73
CA VAL A 182 -10.22 30.11 50.97
C VAL A 182 -8.79 30.51 51.25
N ALA A 183 -8.56 31.78 51.55
CA ALA A 183 -7.28 32.30 52.02
C ALA A 183 -7.42 32.98 53.38
N LEU A 184 -6.38 32.89 54.20
CA LEU A 184 -6.35 33.39 55.56
C LEU A 184 -5.29 34.48 55.73
N ALA A 185 -5.61 35.54 56.47
CA ALA A 185 -4.62 36.53 56.89
C ALA A 185 -4.83 36.97 58.35
N LEU A 186 -3.76 37.24 59.05
CA LEU A 186 -3.79 37.77 60.40
C LEU A 186 -4.18 39.24 60.37
N LEU A 187 -5.19 39.59 61.15
CA LEU A 187 -5.52 40.98 61.43
C LEU A 187 -4.59 41.55 62.53
N PRO A 188 -4.20 42.82 62.44
CA PRO A 188 -3.42 43.46 63.48
C PRO A 188 -4.15 43.43 64.82
N ALA A 189 -3.46 43.06 65.90
CA ALA A 189 -4.03 42.95 67.22
C ALA A 189 -4.66 44.28 67.61
N SER A 190 -5.97 44.32 67.91
CA SER A 190 -6.63 45.44 68.43
C SER A 190 -6.16 45.65 69.92
N LYS A 191 -5.67 46.85 70.25
CA LYS A 191 -5.38 47.16 71.61
C LYS A 191 -6.69 47.07 72.40
N PRO A 192 -6.72 46.42 73.59
CA PRO A 192 -7.91 46.39 74.40
C PRO A 192 -8.24 47.84 74.82
N GLY A 193 -9.39 48.26 74.39
CA GLY A 193 -9.91 49.59 74.85
C GLY A 193 -10.01 49.59 76.34
N PRO A 194 -9.89 50.79 76.97
CA PRO A 194 -9.98 50.91 78.44
C PRO A 194 -11.34 50.37 78.90
N LYS A 195 -11.27 49.20 79.60
CA LYS A 195 -12.48 48.68 80.27
C LYS A 195 -12.87 49.68 81.37
N HIS A 196 -13.96 50.38 81.15
CA HIS A 196 -14.68 51.03 82.28
C HIS A 196 -15.18 49.91 83.20
N VAL A 197 -14.33 49.60 84.20
CA VAL A 197 -14.73 48.74 85.30
C VAL A 197 -15.65 49.63 86.18
N ARG A 198 -16.92 49.47 85.99
CA ARG A 198 -17.90 49.91 86.98
C ARG A 198 -17.75 48.94 88.14
N ALA A 199 -17.17 49.50 89.27
CA ALA A 199 -16.99 48.75 90.49
C ALA A 199 -18.35 48.21 90.95
N ALA A 200 -18.49 46.87 90.97
CA ALA A 200 -19.55 46.19 91.72
C ALA A 200 -19.03 45.95 93.16
N PRO A 201 -19.89 46.02 94.18
CA PRO A 201 -19.48 45.94 95.57
C PRO A 201 -18.89 44.55 95.90
N ALA A 202 -17.87 44.57 96.80
CA ALA A 202 -17.13 43.47 97.31
C ALA A 202 -18.01 42.37 97.94
N LEU A 203 -17.87 41.12 97.57
CA LEU A 203 -18.27 39.94 98.31
C LEU A 203 -17.01 39.19 98.80
N PRO A 204 -17.04 38.62 100.00
CA PRO A 204 -15.87 38.23 100.75
C PRO A 204 -15.32 36.83 100.29
N ASP A 205 -14.01 36.78 100.35
CA ASP A 205 -13.07 35.67 100.55
C ASP A 205 -13.34 34.26 99.99
N GLY A 206 -12.42 33.86 99.12
CA GLY A 206 -11.88 32.56 99.09
C GLY A 206 -12.12 31.69 97.83
N LEU A 207 -11.39 32.01 96.80
CA LEU A 207 -10.87 31.00 95.79
C LEU A 207 -9.81 31.69 94.90
N PRO A 208 -8.67 31.09 94.57
CA PRO A 208 -7.68 31.71 93.73
C PRO A 208 -8.19 31.77 92.30
N GLY A 209 -8.64 32.94 91.92
CA GLY A 209 -9.03 33.25 90.55
C GLY A 209 -7.78 33.28 89.67
N SER A 210 -7.62 32.35 88.77
CA SER A 210 -6.66 32.40 87.69
C SER A 210 -6.88 33.71 86.91
N ALA A 211 -6.02 34.71 87.17
CA ALA A 211 -5.92 35.90 86.33
C ALA A 211 -5.54 35.40 84.88
N SER A 212 -6.52 35.30 84.03
CA SER A 212 -6.24 35.18 82.59
C SER A 212 -5.74 36.58 82.17
N GLU A 213 -4.38 36.71 82.13
CA GLU A 213 -3.74 37.87 81.49
C GLU A 213 -4.37 38.06 80.13
N GLY A 214 -4.74 39.29 79.81
CA GLY A 214 -5.39 39.69 78.60
C GLY A 214 -4.55 39.30 77.34
N GLN A 215 -4.71 38.12 76.90
CA GLN A 215 -4.22 37.74 75.60
C GLN A 215 -4.95 38.58 74.55
N ALA A 216 -4.22 39.51 73.92
CA ALA A 216 -4.74 40.27 72.78
C ALA A 216 -5.27 39.23 71.77
N SER A 217 -6.60 39.20 71.60
CA SER A 217 -7.26 38.25 70.73
C SER A 217 -6.80 38.53 69.32
N ARG A 218 -5.97 37.65 68.80
CA ARG A 218 -5.55 37.66 67.39
C ARG A 218 -6.77 37.24 66.56
N GLU A 219 -7.24 38.13 65.73
CA GLU A 219 -8.32 37.85 64.81
C GLU A 219 -7.74 37.48 63.45
N VAL A 220 -8.41 36.58 62.74
CA VAL A 220 -8.02 36.09 61.41
C VAL A 220 -9.09 36.45 60.41
N LEU A 221 -8.70 37.13 59.35
CA LEU A 221 -9.56 37.38 58.19
C LEU A 221 -9.51 36.16 57.26
N VAL A 222 -10.67 35.65 56.94
CA VAL A 222 -10.89 34.55 56.02
C VAL A 222 -11.61 35.09 54.81
N LEU A 223 -10.97 35.10 53.65
CA LEU A 223 -11.62 35.42 52.39
C LEU A 223 -11.86 34.13 51.59
N ALA A 224 -13.07 34.01 51.09
CA ALA A 224 -13.48 32.84 50.31
C ALA A 224 -14.04 33.28 48.94
N ARG A 225 -13.63 32.63 47.90
CA ARG A 225 -14.13 32.81 46.52
C ARG A 225 -14.76 31.51 46.03
N SER A 226 -15.97 31.61 45.47
CA SER A 226 -16.65 30.45 44.88
C SER A 226 -15.92 29.92 43.67
N LEU A 227 -15.76 28.61 43.61
CA LEU A 227 -15.16 27.92 42.45
C LEU A 227 -16.21 27.53 41.37
N ARG A 228 -17.51 27.72 41.65
CA ARG A 228 -18.59 27.41 40.70
C ARG A 228 -18.41 28.05 39.31
N PRO A 229 -18.04 29.35 39.18
CA PRO A 229 -17.84 29.93 37.85
C PRO A 229 -16.69 29.28 37.09
N ILE A 230 -15.64 28.81 37.80
CA ILE A 230 -14.51 28.11 37.20
C ILE A 230 -14.95 26.72 36.73
N ASP A 231 -15.68 25.98 37.55
CA ASP A 231 -16.20 24.66 37.23
C ASP A 231 -17.18 24.71 36.05
N THR A 232 -18.09 25.67 36.01
CA THR A 232 -19.03 25.85 34.90
C THR A 232 -18.32 26.22 33.60
N THR A 233 -17.35 27.14 33.65
CA THR A 233 -16.54 27.50 32.48
C THR A 233 -15.71 26.32 31.98
N THR A 234 -15.10 25.59 32.90
CA THR A 234 -14.32 24.39 32.57
C THR A 234 -15.20 23.31 31.93
N MET A 235 -16.40 23.06 32.48
CA MET A 235 -17.36 22.11 31.92
C MET A 235 -17.83 22.53 30.53
N TYR A 236 -18.05 23.82 30.30
CA TYR A 236 -18.40 24.34 28.97
C TYR A 236 -17.26 24.16 27.95
N VAL A 237 -16.02 24.46 28.35
CA VAL A 237 -14.82 24.21 27.53
C VAL A 237 -14.68 22.71 27.19
N TRP A 238 -14.87 21.83 28.18
CA TRP A 238 -14.86 20.39 27.97
C TRP A 238 -15.92 19.93 26.97
N THR A 239 -17.16 20.43 27.10
CA THR A 239 -18.24 20.03 26.17
C THR A 239 -17.99 20.50 24.75
N LEU A 240 -17.51 21.74 24.57
CA LEU A 240 -17.15 22.27 23.26
C LEU A 240 -15.96 21.52 22.63
N THR A 241 -14.92 21.25 23.42
CA THR A 241 -13.72 20.57 22.96
C THR A 241 -14.04 19.12 22.58
N LEU A 242 -14.80 18.41 23.40
CA LEU A 242 -15.22 17.04 23.13
C LEU A 242 -16.15 16.96 21.92
N GLY A 243 -17.13 17.86 21.84
CA GLY A 243 -18.05 17.95 20.69
C GLY A 243 -17.33 18.27 19.39
N GLY A 244 -16.46 19.28 19.41
CA GLY A 244 -15.66 19.67 18.26
C GLY A 244 -14.70 18.57 17.80
N THR A 245 -14.01 17.89 18.74
CA THR A 245 -13.12 16.77 18.42
C THR A 245 -13.88 15.59 17.82
N THR A 246 -15.05 15.27 18.37
CA THR A 246 -15.90 14.19 17.86
C THR A 246 -16.40 14.52 16.45
N ALA A 247 -16.87 15.72 16.20
CA ALA A 247 -17.33 16.17 14.89
C ALA A 247 -16.19 16.15 13.85
N ALA A 248 -15.00 16.64 14.23
CA ALA A 248 -13.82 16.61 13.36
C ALA A 248 -13.40 15.17 13.03
N LEU A 249 -13.41 14.25 13.99
CA LEU A 249 -13.08 12.84 13.79
C LEU A 249 -14.08 12.16 12.84
N LEU A 250 -15.38 12.41 13.00
CA LEU A 250 -16.40 11.89 12.11
C LEU A 250 -16.23 12.43 10.69
N ALA A 251 -16.05 13.74 10.53
CA ALA A 251 -15.83 14.37 9.22
C ALA A 251 -14.57 13.82 8.54
N ALA A 252 -13.46 13.70 9.25
CA ALA A 252 -12.21 13.15 8.74
C ALA A 252 -12.36 11.67 8.35
N THR A 253 -13.11 10.87 9.12
CA THR A 253 -13.36 9.46 8.82
C THR A 253 -14.20 9.31 7.55
N ILE A 254 -15.26 10.11 7.39
CA ILE A 254 -16.10 10.11 6.20
C ILE A 254 -15.29 10.54 4.98
N LEU A 255 -14.55 11.64 5.07
CA LEU A 255 -13.72 12.14 3.98
C LEU A 255 -12.64 11.13 3.59
N GLY A 256 -11.95 10.54 4.58
CA GLY A 256 -10.96 9.48 4.35
C GLY A 256 -11.57 8.26 3.65
N ALA A 257 -12.75 7.80 4.05
CA ALA A 257 -13.45 6.69 3.40
C ALA A 257 -13.83 7.02 1.94
N LEU A 258 -14.26 8.25 1.66
CA LEU A 258 -14.58 8.71 0.31
C LEU A 258 -13.32 8.77 -0.58
N LEU A 259 -12.22 9.32 -0.07
CA LEU A 259 -10.95 9.39 -0.78
C LEU A 259 -10.39 8.00 -1.10
N VAL A 260 -10.37 7.09 -0.13
CA VAL A 260 -9.93 5.69 -0.32
C VAL A 260 -10.83 4.97 -1.34
N ARG A 261 -12.15 5.18 -1.27
CA ARG A 261 -13.09 4.62 -2.24
C ARG A 261 -12.83 5.13 -3.66
N HIS A 262 -12.54 6.42 -3.80
CA HIS A 262 -12.22 7.03 -5.09
C HIS A 262 -10.89 6.49 -5.65
N ALA A 263 -9.84 6.47 -4.84
CA ALA A 263 -8.50 6.00 -5.22
C ALA A 263 -8.45 4.51 -5.59
N LEU A 264 -9.23 3.65 -4.92
CA LEU A 264 -9.25 2.20 -5.19
C LEU A 264 -10.26 1.76 -6.28
N ARG A 265 -11.11 2.66 -6.76
CA ARG A 265 -12.11 2.34 -7.80
C ARG A 265 -11.50 1.80 -9.11
N PRO A 266 -10.38 2.34 -9.62
CA PRO A 266 -9.75 1.81 -10.82
C PRO A 266 -9.23 0.38 -10.66
N LEU A 267 -8.65 0.03 -9.49
CA LEU A 267 -8.18 -1.34 -9.21
C LEU A 267 -9.32 -2.36 -9.28
N THR A 268 -10.51 -1.99 -8.81
CA THR A 268 -11.69 -2.86 -8.92
C THR A 268 -12.07 -3.10 -10.39
N ARG A 269 -11.92 -2.08 -11.26
CA ARG A 269 -12.17 -2.23 -12.70
C ARG A 269 -11.17 -3.19 -13.35
N VAL A 270 -9.89 -3.10 -12.99
CA VAL A 270 -8.85 -4.03 -13.47
C VAL A 270 -9.18 -5.46 -13.03
N ALA A 271 -9.57 -5.67 -11.78
CA ALA A 271 -9.94 -6.99 -11.27
C ALA A 271 -11.17 -7.58 -12.00
N VAL A 272 -12.19 -6.76 -12.28
CA VAL A 272 -13.37 -7.18 -13.04
C VAL A 272 -13.00 -7.52 -14.49
N ALA A 273 -12.16 -6.70 -15.14
CA ALA A 273 -11.69 -6.97 -16.49
C ALA A 273 -10.84 -8.24 -16.56
N ALA A 274 -9.97 -8.49 -15.57
CA ALA A 274 -9.22 -9.74 -15.46
C ALA A 274 -10.14 -10.97 -15.35
N GLY A 275 -11.21 -10.86 -14.53
CA GLY A 275 -12.24 -11.90 -14.43
C GLY A 275 -12.98 -12.14 -15.74
N ALA A 276 -13.28 -11.08 -16.50
CA ALA A 276 -13.92 -11.19 -17.81
C ALA A 276 -13.01 -11.90 -18.84
N ILE A 277 -11.70 -11.54 -18.86
CA ILE A 277 -10.71 -12.21 -19.72
C ILE A 277 -10.58 -13.69 -19.35
N ALA A 278 -10.52 -14.03 -18.06
CA ALA A 278 -10.50 -15.41 -17.59
C ALA A 278 -11.78 -16.18 -17.98
N GLY A 279 -12.92 -15.50 -18.12
CA GLY A 279 -14.18 -16.05 -18.62
C GLY A 279 -14.28 -16.12 -20.14
N GLY A 280 -13.23 -15.70 -20.91
CA GLY A 280 -13.18 -15.79 -22.36
C GLY A 280 -13.52 -14.50 -23.12
N ASP A 281 -13.81 -13.38 -22.44
CA ASP A 281 -13.98 -12.06 -23.06
C ASP A 281 -12.60 -11.38 -23.21
N TYR A 282 -11.83 -11.82 -24.20
CA TYR A 282 -10.46 -11.32 -24.45
C TYR A 282 -10.43 -9.88 -24.99
N ALA A 283 -11.55 -9.37 -25.53
CA ALA A 283 -11.66 -8.00 -26.04
C ALA A 283 -11.82 -6.96 -24.93
N ARG A 284 -12.04 -7.39 -23.70
CA ARG A 284 -12.24 -6.49 -22.55
C ARG A 284 -11.02 -5.65 -22.26
N ARG A 285 -11.23 -4.33 -22.14
CA ARG A 285 -10.16 -3.36 -21.81
C ARG A 285 -10.58 -2.50 -20.62
N VAL A 286 -9.57 -1.98 -19.93
CA VAL A 286 -9.74 -1.04 -18.82
C VAL A 286 -9.46 0.37 -19.33
N ALA A 287 -10.37 1.31 -18.99
CA ALA A 287 -10.14 2.71 -19.30
C ALA A 287 -8.90 3.21 -18.56
N VAL A 288 -7.94 3.76 -19.28
CA VAL A 288 -6.73 4.34 -18.71
C VAL A 288 -7.06 5.72 -18.16
N PRO A 289 -6.86 5.98 -16.84
CA PRO A 289 -7.06 7.31 -16.28
C PRO A 289 -6.04 8.29 -16.90
N PRO A 290 -6.41 9.58 -17.02
CA PRO A 290 -5.47 10.60 -17.54
C PRO A 290 -4.27 10.86 -16.60
N ALA A 291 -4.36 10.45 -15.34
CA ALA A 291 -3.29 10.60 -14.36
C ALA A 291 -2.13 9.64 -14.65
N ARG A 292 -0.90 10.17 -14.60
CA ARG A 292 0.35 9.39 -14.77
C ARG A 292 0.82 8.74 -13.45
N ASP A 293 -0.11 8.30 -12.64
CA ASP A 293 0.14 7.62 -11.36
C ASP A 293 0.40 6.11 -11.55
N GLU A 294 0.64 5.42 -10.47
CA GLU A 294 0.89 3.97 -10.44
C GLU A 294 -0.31 3.18 -10.99
N VAL A 295 -1.51 3.69 -10.77
CA VAL A 295 -2.76 3.04 -11.21
C VAL A 295 -2.93 3.18 -12.72
N GLY A 296 -2.57 4.34 -13.28
CA GLY A 296 -2.54 4.56 -14.73
C GLY A 296 -1.53 3.65 -15.42
N ARG A 297 -0.32 3.51 -14.86
CA ARG A 297 0.71 2.57 -15.36
C ARG A 297 0.23 1.12 -15.32
N LEU A 298 -0.45 0.71 -14.25
CA LEU A 298 -1.02 -0.63 -14.13
C LEU A 298 -2.09 -0.87 -15.20
N ALA A 299 -2.97 0.09 -15.46
CA ALA A 299 -4.01 -0.03 -16.49
C ALA A 299 -3.40 -0.18 -17.90
N VAL A 300 -2.33 0.55 -18.21
CA VAL A 300 -1.60 0.41 -19.48
C VAL A 300 -0.96 -0.96 -19.61
N ALA A 301 -0.23 -1.42 -18.58
CA ALA A 301 0.41 -2.74 -18.57
C ALA A 301 -0.62 -3.86 -18.69
N PHE A 302 -1.75 -3.74 -17.97
CA PHE A 302 -2.86 -4.69 -18.07
C PHE A 302 -3.44 -4.76 -19.49
N ASN A 303 -3.68 -3.61 -20.12
CA ASN A 303 -4.21 -3.58 -21.49
C ASN A 303 -3.21 -4.17 -22.49
N ALA A 304 -1.92 -3.93 -22.33
CA ALA A 304 -0.87 -4.54 -23.16
C ALA A 304 -0.87 -6.08 -23.01
N MET A 305 -0.95 -6.58 -21.78
CA MET A 305 -1.12 -8.02 -21.52
C MET A 305 -2.40 -8.57 -22.16
N ALA A 306 -3.52 -7.86 -22.05
CA ALA A 306 -4.80 -8.27 -22.62
C ALA A 306 -4.75 -8.37 -24.16
N VAL A 307 -4.02 -7.48 -24.84
CA VAL A 307 -3.76 -7.55 -26.29
C VAL A 307 -2.97 -8.82 -26.61
N SER A 308 -1.88 -9.06 -25.90
CA SER A 308 -1.04 -10.26 -26.12
C SER A 308 -1.82 -11.56 -25.94
N VAL A 309 -2.71 -11.62 -24.94
CA VAL A 309 -3.58 -12.78 -24.69
C VAL A 309 -4.58 -12.96 -25.83
N GLU A 310 -5.24 -11.88 -26.26
CA GLU A 310 -6.19 -11.92 -27.39
C GLU A 310 -5.54 -12.40 -28.67
N ASP A 311 -4.36 -11.85 -29.01
CA ASP A 311 -3.59 -12.24 -30.19
C ASP A 311 -3.15 -13.71 -30.14
N ALA A 312 -2.71 -14.19 -28.96
CA ALA A 312 -2.33 -15.58 -28.76
C ALA A 312 -3.51 -16.53 -28.97
N PHE A 313 -4.69 -16.21 -28.40
CA PHE A 313 -5.90 -17.02 -28.59
C PHE A 313 -6.42 -16.96 -30.03
N ALA A 314 -6.35 -15.80 -30.68
CA ALA A 314 -6.72 -15.66 -32.11
C ALA A 314 -5.78 -16.49 -33.00
N ALA A 315 -4.49 -16.49 -32.75
CA ALA A 315 -3.50 -17.33 -33.44
C ALA A 315 -3.78 -18.82 -33.21
N GLN A 316 -4.06 -19.22 -31.96
CA GLN A 316 -4.39 -20.60 -31.62
C GLN A 316 -5.67 -21.10 -32.34
N ARG A 317 -6.72 -20.26 -32.36
CA ARG A 317 -7.98 -20.61 -33.07
C ARG A 317 -7.74 -20.79 -34.56
N ARG A 318 -6.98 -19.86 -35.19
CA ARG A 318 -6.61 -19.99 -36.62
C ARG A 318 -5.83 -21.27 -36.87
N PHE A 319 -4.81 -21.58 -36.05
CA PHE A 319 -4.02 -22.79 -36.16
C PHE A 319 -4.88 -24.06 -36.11
N VAL A 320 -5.83 -24.16 -35.16
CA VAL A 320 -6.73 -25.33 -35.06
C VAL A 320 -7.64 -25.45 -36.29
N ALA A 321 -8.18 -24.31 -36.77
CA ALA A 321 -9.05 -24.29 -37.94
C ALA A 321 -8.29 -24.73 -39.22
N ASP A 322 -7.09 -24.18 -39.40
CA ASP A 322 -6.25 -24.49 -40.56
C ASP A 322 -5.78 -25.96 -40.53
N ALA A 323 -5.36 -26.47 -39.36
CA ALA A 323 -5.00 -27.86 -39.17
C ALA A 323 -6.16 -28.83 -39.51
N ALA A 324 -7.38 -28.49 -39.04
CA ALA A 324 -8.57 -29.26 -39.33
C ALA A 324 -8.89 -29.26 -40.84
N HIS A 325 -8.69 -28.13 -41.52
CA HIS A 325 -8.92 -28.02 -42.96
C HIS A 325 -7.91 -28.88 -43.77
N GLU A 326 -6.60 -28.76 -43.43
CA GLU A 326 -5.52 -29.49 -44.08
C GLU A 326 -5.55 -31.02 -43.82
N LEU A 327 -6.15 -31.45 -42.70
CA LEU A 327 -6.39 -32.88 -42.42
C LEU A 327 -7.63 -33.42 -43.15
N ARG A 328 -8.67 -32.61 -43.32
CA ARG A 328 -9.92 -33.04 -43.96
C ARG A 328 -9.70 -33.39 -45.43
N THR A 329 -8.92 -32.61 -46.16
CA THR A 329 -8.65 -32.81 -47.58
C THR A 329 -8.09 -34.20 -47.93
N PRO A 330 -6.95 -34.64 -47.35
CA PRO A 330 -6.38 -35.98 -47.61
C PRO A 330 -7.30 -37.08 -47.08
N LEU A 331 -8.03 -36.88 -46.00
CA LEU A 331 -8.99 -37.86 -45.47
C LEU A 331 -10.12 -38.10 -46.47
N THR A 332 -10.67 -37.02 -47.09
CA THR A 332 -11.69 -37.13 -48.14
C THR A 332 -11.14 -37.84 -49.35
N ALA A 333 -9.89 -37.56 -49.78
CA ALA A 333 -9.26 -38.26 -50.89
C ALA A 333 -9.06 -39.77 -50.59
N LEU A 334 -8.61 -40.13 -49.38
CA LEU A 334 -8.49 -41.51 -48.92
C LEU A 334 -9.83 -42.24 -48.97
N GLY A 335 -10.93 -41.58 -48.50
CA GLY A 335 -12.29 -42.10 -48.57
C GLY A 335 -12.71 -42.34 -50.03
N GLY A 336 -12.48 -41.37 -50.91
CA GLY A 336 -12.77 -41.51 -52.32
C GLY A 336 -12.05 -42.67 -53.03
N TYR A 337 -10.72 -42.85 -52.73
CA TYR A 337 -9.98 -44.03 -53.25
C TYR A 337 -10.54 -45.32 -52.69
N ALA A 338 -10.87 -45.39 -51.42
CA ALA A 338 -11.47 -46.58 -50.81
C ALA A 338 -12.82 -46.91 -51.45
N ASP A 339 -13.69 -45.89 -51.71
CA ASP A 339 -14.96 -46.09 -52.36
C ASP A 339 -14.80 -46.62 -53.80
N VAL A 340 -13.82 -46.10 -54.56
CA VAL A 340 -13.51 -46.60 -55.92
C VAL A 340 -13.10 -48.08 -55.88
N LEU A 341 -12.29 -48.49 -54.89
CA LEU A 341 -11.88 -49.86 -54.69
C LEU A 341 -13.05 -50.77 -54.27
N LEU A 342 -13.91 -50.30 -53.35
CA LEU A 342 -15.08 -51.06 -52.85
C LEU A 342 -16.15 -51.26 -53.92
N LEU A 343 -16.36 -50.27 -54.78
CA LEU A 343 -17.34 -50.32 -55.87
C LEU A 343 -16.84 -51.13 -57.09
N GLY A 344 -15.59 -51.68 -57.02
CA GLY A 344 -15.02 -52.44 -58.10
C GLY A 344 -14.67 -51.65 -59.37
N ALA A 345 -14.57 -50.29 -59.20
CA ALA A 345 -14.27 -49.38 -60.32
C ALA A 345 -12.78 -49.46 -60.77
N ALA A 346 -11.91 -50.05 -59.97
CA ALA A 346 -10.54 -50.41 -60.37
C ALA A 346 -10.56 -51.72 -61.20
N SER A 347 -10.79 -51.55 -62.49
CA SER A 347 -11.06 -52.68 -63.41
C SER A 347 -9.81 -53.44 -63.80
N SER A 348 -8.61 -52.94 -63.55
CA SER A 348 -7.36 -53.56 -63.90
C SER A 348 -6.37 -53.69 -62.72
N PRO A 349 -5.45 -54.59 -62.70
CA PRO A 349 -4.38 -54.63 -61.68
C PRO A 349 -3.55 -53.35 -61.60
N SER A 350 -3.42 -52.62 -62.70
CA SER A 350 -2.76 -51.31 -62.76
C SER A 350 -3.54 -50.23 -62.03
N ASP A 351 -4.87 -50.21 -62.18
CA ASP A 351 -5.74 -49.22 -61.50
C ASP A 351 -5.81 -49.46 -59.99
N LEU A 352 -5.80 -50.77 -59.59
CA LEU A 352 -5.69 -51.16 -58.20
C LEU A 352 -4.36 -50.70 -57.60
N ALA A 353 -3.25 -50.96 -58.29
CA ALA A 353 -1.92 -50.54 -57.83
C ALA A 353 -1.81 -49.02 -57.76
N ALA A 354 -2.32 -48.29 -58.74
CA ALA A 354 -2.34 -46.80 -58.72
C ALA A 354 -3.18 -46.23 -57.56
N SER A 355 -4.37 -46.79 -57.28
CA SER A 355 -5.22 -46.38 -56.16
C SER A 355 -4.54 -46.67 -54.81
N LEU A 356 -3.95 -47.82 -54.63
CA LEU A 356 -3.22 -48.15 -53.40
C LEU A 356 -1.96 -47.28 -53.21
N GLU A 357 -1.23 -46.95 -54.28
CA GLU A 357 -0.08 -46.05 -54.20
C GLU A 357 -0.52 -44.62 -53.87
N ALA A 358 -1.64 -44.13 -54.43
CA ALA A 358 -2.22 -42.84 -54.08
C ALA A 358 -2.66 -42.79 -52.59
N MET A 359 -3.33 -43.83 -52.09
CA MET A 359 -3.68 -43.94 -50.67
C MET A 359 -2.44 -43.94 -49.78
N ARG A 360 -1.38 -44.67 -50.18
CA ARG A 360 -0.10 -44.69 -49.45
C ARG A 360 0.58 -43.33 -49.45
N GLY A 361 0.49 -42.59 -50.55
CA GLY A 361 0.97 -41.21 -50.66
C GLY A 361 0.27 -40.26 -49.71
N GLU A 362 -1.09 -40.31 -49.66
CA GLU A 362 -1.87 -39.47 -48.76
C GLU A 362 -1.66 -39.84 -47.29
N THR A 363 -1.54 -41.11 -46.94
CA THR A 363 -1.21 -41.53 -45.58
C THR A 363 0.15 -41.02 -45.13
N ARG A 364 1.18 -41.08 -45.99
CA ARG A 364 2.50 -40.49 -45.70
C ARG A 364 2.44 -38.96 -45.52
N ARG A 365 1.62 -38.30 -46.34
CA ARG A 365 1.38 -36.86 -46.23
C ARG A 365 0.73 -36.50 -44.90
N MET A 366 -0.32 -37.22 -44.48
CA MET A 366 -0.98 -37.02 -43.18
C MET A 366 -0.01 -37.24 -42.01
N THR A 367 0.80 -38.30 -42.06
CA THR A 367 1.80 -38.58 -41.02
C THR A 367 2.80 -37.42 -40.88
N ARG A 368 3.29 -36.87 -42.00
CA ARG A 368 4.16 -35.69 -41.98
C ARG A 368 3.45 -34.47 -41.38
N LEU A 369 2.20 -34.19 -41.81
CA LEU A 369 1.41 -33.09 -41.30
C LEU A 369 1.21 -33.17 -39.79
N VAL A 370 0.86 -34.35 -39.25
CA VAL A 370 0.68 -34.55 -37.81
C VAL A 370 2.00 -34.33 -37.05
N ASN A 371 3.12 -34.84 -37.57
CA ASN A 371 4.43 -34.64 -36.95
C ASN A 371 4.85 -33.17 -36.96
N ASP A 372 4.57 -32.43 -38.05
CA ASP A 372 4.83 -31.00 -38.16
C ASP A 372 3.98 -30.20 -37.16
N LEU A 373 2.70 -30.56 -36.99
CA LEU A 373 1.80 -29.94 -35.99
C LEU A 373 2.28 -30.19 -34.57
N LEU A 374 2.68 -31.44 -34.25
CA LEU A 374 3.22 -31.78 -32.94
C LEU A 374 4.55 -31.05 -32.66
N ALA A 375 5.41 -30.90 -33.69
CA ALA A 375 6.63 -30.13 -33.55
C ALA A 375 6.34 -28.65 -33.23
N LEU A 376 5.42 -28.02 -33.97
CA LEU A 376 5.01 -26.64 -33.73
C LEU A 376 4.36 -26.46 -32.34
N ALA A 377 3.45 -27.35 -31.94
CA ALA A 377 2.82 -27.29 -30.64
C ALA A 377 3.80 -27.34 -29.46
N ARG A 378 4.86 -28.17 -29.61
CA ARG A 378 5.95 -28.24 -28.61
C ARG A 378 6.83 -26.99 -28.61
N LEU A 379 7.03 -26.36 -29.77
CA LEU A 379 7.79 -25.11 -29.89
C LEU A 379 7.01 -23.90 -29.34
N ASP A 380 5.70 -23.86 -29.55
CA ASP A 380 4.83 -22.79 -29.04
C ASP A 380 4.62 -22.86 -27.52
N GLY A 381 4.73 -24.05 -26.92
CA GLY A 381 4.58 -24.25 -25.46
C GLY A 381 5.64 -23.56 -24.60
N GLY A 382 6.68 -22.99 -25.23
CA GLY A 382 7.61 -22.05 -24.60
C GLY A 382 8.36 -22.59 -23.38
N ASP A 383 8.48 -23.94 -23.24
CA ASP A 383 9.26 -24.50 -22.15
C ASP A 383 10.76 -24.31 -22.43
N PRO A 384 11.42 -23.32 -21.78
CA PRO A 384 12.85 -23.07 -21.99
C PRO A 384 13.72 -24.30 -21.63
N THR A 385 13.14 -25.25 -20.88
CA THR A 385 13.84 -26.47 -20.45
C THR A 385 13.90 -27.53 -21.53
N THR A 386 13.09 -27.39 -22.61
CA THR A 386 13.13 -28.31 -23.76
C THR A 386 14.25 -28.00 -24.77
N CYS A 387 14.86 -26.83 -24.68
CA CYS A 387 16.05 -26.50 -25.44
C CYS A 387 17.27 -26.98 -24.64
N ASN A 388 17.86 -28.12 -24.98
CA ASN A 388 19.19 -28.53 -24.49
C ASN A 388 20.26 -27.56 -25.05
N ALA A 389 20.12 -26.27 -24.73
CA ALA A 389 21.02 -25.18 -25.17
C ALA A 389 22.45 -25.32 -24.63
N THR A 390 22.72 -26.38 -23.89
CA THR A 390 24.05 -26.70 -23.35
C THR A 390 24.91 -27.55 -24.28
N THR A 391 24.31 -28.12 -25.33
CA THR A 391 25.05 -29.01 -26.23
C THR A 391 25.62 -28.21 -27.41
N THR A 392 26.89 -28.43 -27.71
CA THR A 392 27.54 -27.88 -28.90
C THR A 392 27.26 -28.78 -30.09
N VAL A 393 26.74 -28.20 -31.16
CA VAL A 393 26.39 -28.92 -32.39
C VAL A 393 27.36 -28.53 -33.49
N ASP A 394 28.00 -29.55 -34.12
CA ASP A 394 28.79 -29.35 -35.32
C ASP A 394 27.84 -29.18 -36.52
N LEU A 395 27.71 -27.95 -37.01
CA LEU A 395 26.85 -27.63 -38.14
C LEU A 395 27.40 -28.21 -39.45
N ALA A 396 28.69 -28.45 -39.55
CA ALA A 396 29.29 -29.07 -40.74
C ALA A 396 28.86 -30.53 -40.89
N ASP A 397 28.77 -31.27 -39.78
CA ASP A 397 28.27 -32.66 -39.80
C ASP A 397 26.79 -32.69 -40.19
N VAL A 398 25.97 -31.78 -39.65
CA VAL A 398 24.55 -31.65 -40.01
C VAL A 398 24.38 -31.41 -41.51
N LEU A 399 25.19 -30.49 -42.07
CA LEU A 399 25.11 -30.18 -43.50
C LEU A 399 25.67 -31.33 -44.39
N ARG A 400 26.73 -32.01 -43.95
CA ARG A 400 27.25 -33.18 -44.66
C ARG A 400 26.21 -34.31 -44.77
N GLU A 401 25.55 -34.61 -43.65
CA GLU A 401 24.48 -35.61 -43.60
C GLU A 401 23.30 -35.22 -44.51
N ALA A 402 22.83 -33.97 -44.43
CA ALA A 402 21.74 -33.46 -45.27
C ALA A 402 22.12 -33.50 -46.76
N CYS A 403 23.33 -33.09 -47.11
CA CYS A 403 23.84 -33.14 -48.50
C CYS A 403 23.95 -34.57 -49.04
N ALA A 404 24.49 -35.49 -48.24
CA ALA A 404 24.61 -36.91 -48.63
C ALA A 404 23.24 -37.55 -48.88
N ARG A 405 22.29 -37.32 -47.98
CA ARG A 405 20.90 -37.76 -48.10
C ARG A 405 20.22 -37.17 -49.34
N ALA A 406 20.39 -35.89 -49.58
CA ALA A 406 19.80 -35.19 -50.71
C ALA A 406 20.32 -35.76 -52.06
N ARG A 407 21.63 -36.00 -52.19
CA ARG A 407 22.25 -36.61 -53.37
C ARG A 407 21.75 -38.02 -53.63
N LEU A 408 21.55 -38.82 -52.59
CA LEU A 408 21.02 -40.19 -52.71
C LEU A 408 19.57 -40.21 -53.22
N LEU A 409 18.72 -39.27 -52.69
CA LEU A 409 17.29 -39.24 -53.02
C LEU A 409 17.00 -38.54 -54.36
N HIS A 410 17.87 -37.62 -54.77
CA HIS A 410 17.71 -36.79 -55.99
C HIS A 410 18.99 -36.78 -56.82
N PRO A 411 19.34 -37.91 -57.44
CA PRO A 411 20.55 -38.03 -58.26
C PRO A 411 20.50 -37.17 -59.55
N ASP A 412 19.30 -36.69 -59.88
CA ASP A 412 19.00 -35.81 -61.02
C ASP A 412 19.23 -34.31 -60.74
N ARG A 413 19.70 -33.94 -59.54
CA ARG A 413 20.00 -32.58 -59.13
C ARG A 413 21.49 -32.38 -58.85
N HIS A 414 22.03 -31.21 -59.14
CA HIS A 414 23.41 -30.84 -58.81
C HIS A 414 23.50 -30.25 -57.39
N ILE A 415 23.84 -31.11 -56.42
CA ILE A 415 23.89 -30.70 -55.02
C ILE A 415 25.33 -30.47 -54.59
N THR A 416 25.66 -29.21 -54.19
CA THR A 416 27.02 -28.83 -53.78
C THR A 416 27.04 -28.40 -52.31
N LEU A 417 28.14 -28.69 -51.62
CA LEU A 417 28.39 -28.33 -50.24
C LEU A 417 29.67 -27.51 -50.14
N ASP A 418 29.57 -26.32 -49.60
CA ASP A 418 30.66 -25.36 -49.40
C ASP A 418 30.83 -25.10 -47.90
N LEU A 419 31.91 -25.58 -47.31
CA LEU A 419 32.21 -25.44 -45.90
C LEU A 419 33.37 -24.46 -45.68
N ALA A 420 33.27 -23.62 -44.67
CA ALA A 420 34.40 -22.79 -44.24
C ALA A 420 35.58 -23.65 -43.80
N LEU A 421 36.79 -23.11 -43.92
CA LEU A 421 38.02 -23.79 -43.48
C LEU A 421 38.01 -24.16 -41.99
N SER A 422 37.38 -23.31 -41.18
CA SER A 422 37.11 -23.58 -39.78
C SER A 422 35.60 -23.48 -39.58
N PRO A 423 34.87 -24.60 -39.65
CA PRO A 423 33.43 -24.60 -39.56
C PRO A 423 32.97 -24.12 -38.16
N PRO A 424 32.02 -23.18 -38.08
CA PRO A 424 31.50 -22.74 -36.81
C PRO A 424 30.59 -23.78 -36.17
N VAL A 425 30.62 -23.87 -34.86
CA VAL A 425 29.72 -24.64 -34.04
C VAL A 425 28.63 -23.77 -33.42
N ALA A 426 27.42 -24.29 -33.26
CA ALA A 426 26.33 -23.60 -32.61
C ALA A 426 25.94 -24.27 -31.30
N ARG A 427 25.41 -23.49 -30.34
CA ARG A 427 24.78 -24.05 -29.13
C ARG A 427 23.32 -24.36 -29.42
N GLY A 428 22.88 -25.57 -29.08
CA GLY A 428 21.47 -25.89 -29.27
C GLY A 428 21.17 -27.38 -29.28
N ASP A 429 19.95 -27.69 -29.70
CA ASP A 429 19.43 -29.04 -29.89
C ASP A 429 19.80 -29.52 -31.29
N GLY A 430 20.68 -30.53 -31.38
CA GLY A 430 21.16 -31.09 -32.65
C GLY A 430 20.05 -31.68 -33.52
N ASP A 431 19.01 -32.28 -32.92
CA ASP A 431 17.89 -32.86 -33.70
C ASP A 431 17.04 -31.74 -34.30
N ARG A 432 16.84 -30.67 -33.57
CA ARG A 432 16.14 -29.47 -34.06
C ARG A 432 16.91 -28.78 -35.18
N LEU A 433 18.22 -28.61 -35.02
CA LEU A 433 19.06 -28.03 -36.08
C LEU A 433 19.14 -28.90 -37.32
N ARG A 434 19.17 -30.23 -37.17
CA ARG A 434 18.99 -31.16 -38.30
C ARG A 434 17.65 -30.98 -39.01
N GLN A 435 16.56 -30.79 -38.25
CA GLN A 435 15.23 -30.50 -38.79
C GLN A 435 15.18 -29.18 -39.58
N VAL A 436 15.87 -28.13 -39.11
CA VAL A 436 16.00 -26.84 -39.84
C VAL A 436 16.64 -27.09 -41.21
N VAL A 437 17.81 -27.73 -41.24
CA VAL A 437 18.53 -27.96 -42.47
C VAL A 437 17.74 -28.88 -43.42
N ALA A 438 17.13 -29.96 -42.90
CA ALA A 438 16.29 -30.86 -43.68
C ALA A 438 15.10 -30.12 -44.34
N ASN A 439 14.36 -29.28 -43.59
CA ASN A 439 13.24 -28.51 -44.14
C ASN A 439 13.66 -27.52 -45.23
N LEU A 440 14.81 -26.86 -45.06
CA LEU A 440 15.34 -25.94 -46.08
C LEU A 440 15.79 -26.67 -47.34
N VAL A 441 16.47 -27.82 -47.19
CA VAL A 441 16.95 -28.64 -48.32
C VAL A 441 15.78 -29.27 -49.04
N ASP A 442 14.80 -29.84 -48.34
CA ASP A 442 13.59 -30.43 -48.93
C ASP A 442 12.78 -29.37 -49.72
N ASN A 443 12.69 -28.14 -49.23
CA ASN A 443 12.07 -27.02 -49.95
C ASN A 443 12.87 -26.67 -51.22
N ALA A 444 14.19 -26.54 -51.13
CA ALA A 444 15.05 -26.24 -52.28
C ALA A 444 14.88 -27.32 -53.38
N LEU A 445 14.98 -28.60 -53.01
CA LEU A 445 14.85 -29.74 -53.93
C LEU A 445 13.46 -29.82 -54.56
N LYS A 446 12.42 -29.51 -53.82
CA LYS A 446 11.02 -29.54 -54.27
C LYS A 446 10.75 -28.52 -55.37
N PHE A 447 11.33 -27.33 -55.27
CA PHE A 447 11.07 -26.22 -56.19
C PHE A 447 12.16 -26.04 -57.26
N THR A 448 13.17 -26.88 -57.25
CA THR A 448 14.22 -26.95 -58.31
C THR A 448 13.83 -28.02 -59.34
N GLU A 449 13.93 -27.72 -60.62
CA GLU A 449 13.68 -28.67 -61.72
C GLU A 449 14.81 -29.72 -61.86
N PRO A 450 14.56 -30.88 -62.50
CA PRO A 450 15.60 -31.82 -62.84
C PRO A 450 16.77 -31.13 -63.59
N GLY A 451 18.02 -31.47 -63.19
CA GLY A 451 19.23 -30.81 -63.71
C GLY A 451 19.57 -29.47 -63.01
N GLY A 452 18.71 -28.93 -62.13
CA GLY A 452 18.97 -27.69 -61.41
C GLY A 452 19.96 -27.84 -60.24
N HIS A 453 20.32 -26.73 -59.63
CA HIS A 453 21.42 -26.66 -58.66
C HIS A 453 20.90 -26.27 -57.27
N VAL A 454 21.32 -27.03 -56.25
CA VAL A 454 21.11 -26.72 -54.85
C VAL A 454 22.47 -26.59 -54.16
N ARG A 455 22.73 -25.43 -53.55
CA ARG A 455 23.99 -25.16 -52.84
C ARG A 455 23.74 -25.00 -51.36
N LEU A 456 24.42 -25.82 -50.56
CA LEU A 456 24.49 -25.65 -49.10
C LEU A 456 25.84 -24.99 -48.77
N ALA A 457 25.84 -23.99 -47.91
CA ALA A 457 27.08 -23.37 -47.45
C ALA A 457 27.05 -23.12 -45.96
N LEU A 458 28.20 -23.28 -45.30
CA LEU A 458 28.42 -22.92 -43.89
C LEU A 458 29.55 -21.90 -43.81
N ARG A 459 29.28 -20.77 -43.20
CA ARG A 459 30.24 -19.69 -43.02
C ARG A 459 30.32 -19.26 -41.58
N ALA A 460 31.49 -18.82 -41.15
CA ALA A 460 31.67 -18.13 -39.87
C ALA A 460 31.63 -16.62 -40.11
N GLU A 461 30.71 -15.92 -39.47
CA GLU A 461 30.71 -14.47 -39.32
C GLU A 461 31.22 -14.13 -37.91
N ALA A 462 31.60 -12.87 -37.64
CA ALA A 462 32.22 -12.49 -36.38
C ALA A 462 31.36 -12.81 -35.14
N ASP A 463 30.04 -12.82 -35.30
CA ASP A 463 29.04 -12.98 -34.23
C ASP A 463 28.01 -14.08 -34.54
N ALA A 464 28.18 -14.83 -35.61
CA ALA A 464 27.19 -15.84 -36.01
C ALA A 464 27.80 -17.00 -36.80
N ALA A 465 27.24 -18.21 -36.59
CA ALA A 465 27.33 -19.33 -37.51
C ALA A 465 26.24 -19.17 -38.57
N VAL A 466 26.62 -19.08 -39.84
CA VAL A 466 25.70 -18.79 -40.94
C VAL A 466 25.56 -20.01 -41.85
N VAL A 467 24.34 -20.56 -41.87
CA VAL A 467 23.94 -21.63 -42.79
C VAL A 467 23.17 -21.00 -43.95
N VAL A 468 23.57 -21.30 -45.18
CA VAL A 468 22.92 -20.83 -46.41
C VAL A 468 22.49 -22.03 -47.24
N VAL A 469 21.21 -22.08 -47.60
CA VAL A 469 20.67 -22.98 -48.60
C VAL A 469 20.17 -22.14 -49.77
N ARG A 470 20.70 -22.38 -50.96
CA ARG A 470 20.35 -21.67 -52.20
C ARG A 470 19.98 -22.65 -53.28
N ASP A 471 18.89 -22.38 -53.99
CA ASP A 471 18.44 -23.07 -55.17
C ASP A 471 18.35 -22.11 -56.38
N ASP A 472 18.27 -22.65 -57.57
CA ASP A 472 17.99 -21.98 -58.83
C ASP A 472 16.58 -22.32 -59.38
N GLY A 473 15.67 -22.69 -58.50
CA GLY A 473 14.30 -23.05 -58.82
C GLY A 473 13.41 -21.91 -59.27
N ILE A 474 12.10 -22.15 -59.21
CA ILE A 474 11.05 -21.22 -59.70
C ILE A 474 11.04 -19.86 -58.99
N GLY A 475 11.64 -19.77 -57.80
CA GLY A 475 11.62 -18.56 -56.96
C GLY A 475 10.24 -18.24 -56.36
N ILE A 476 10.18 -17.15 -55.62
CA ILE A 476 9.00 -16.66 -54.87
C ILE A 476 8.67 -15.26 -55.38
N ALA A 477 7.38 -15.00 -55.59
CA ALA A 477 6.90 -13.68 -55.99
C ALA A 477 7.07 -12.66 -54.82
N PRO A 478 7.33 -11.36 -55.08
CA PRO A 478 7.52 -10.36 -54.04
C PRO A 478 6.33 -10.24 -53.09
N GLU A 479 5.10 -10.41 -53.59
CA GLU A 479 3.87 -10.40 -52.80
C GLU A 479 3.76 -11.57 -51.82
N ASP A 480 4.33 -12.76 -52.16
CA ASP A 480 4.29 -13.95 -51.33
C ASP A 480 5.41 -13.93 -50.26
N LEU A 481 6.52 -13.22 -50.51
CA LEU A 481 7.73 -13.30 -49.69
C LEU A 481 7.52 -12.96 -48.22
N PRO A 482 6.68 -11.98 -47.84
CA PRO A 482 6.35 -11.68 -46.43
C PRO A 482 5.62 -12.83 -45.74
N HIS A 483 4.82 -13.59 -46.51
CA HIS A 483 3.88 -14.59 -45.98
C HIS A 483 4.42 -16.01 -45.96
N VAL A 484 5.51 -16.34 -46.70
CA VAL A 484 6.04 -17.72 -46.82
C VAL A 484 6.47 -18.37 -45.49
N ARG A 485 6.63 -17.56 -44.43
CA ARG A 485 6.94 -18.02 -43.05
C ARG A 485 5.69 -18.24 -42.20
N GLU A 486 4.52 -17.81 -42.71
CA GLU A 486 3.25 -18.05 -42.03
C GLU A 486 2.87 -19.54 -42.11
N ARG A 487 2.15 -20.02 -41.11
CA ARG A 487 1.69 -21.41 -41.03
C ARG A 487 0.69 -21.68 -42.13
N PHE A 488 0.81 -22.84 -42.81
CA PHE A 488 -0.05 -23.30 -43.89
C PHE A 488 -0.04 -22.40 -45.14
N TYR A 489 0.79 -21.36 -45.19
CA TYR A 489 0.88 -20.51 -46.37
C TYR A 489 1.51 -21.25 -47.55
N ARG A 490 0.89 -21.08 -48.75
CA ARG A 490 1.35 -21.67 -50.01
C ARG A 490 1.08 -20.67 -51.13
N ALA A 491 2.11 -20.27 -51.85
CA ALA A 491 1.98 -19.42 -53.02
C ALA A 491 1.16 -20.11 -54.13
N ASP A 492 0.32 -19.37 -54.84
CA ASP A 492 -0.63 -19.91 -55.83
C ASP A 492 0.07 -20.68 -56.96
N ARG A 493 1.23 -20.20 -57.43
CA ARG A 493 2.05 -20.89 -58.44
C ARG A 493 2.57 -22.23 -57.97
N ALA A 494 2.76 -22.44 -56.67
CA ALA A 494 3.17 -23.72 -56.10
C ALA A 494 2.03 -24.76 -56.10
N ARG A 495 0.77 -24.35 -56.25
CA ARG A 495 -0.41 -25.24 -56.33
C ARG A 495 -0.50 -25.96 -57.67
N GLY A 496 0.00 -25.34 -58.79
CA GLY A 496 -0.12 -25.85 -60.15
C GLY A 496 1.01 -26.79 -60.62
N HIS A 497 2.21 -26.75 -60.01
CA HIS A 497 3.41 -27.46 -60.51
C HIS A 497 3.67 -28.82 -59.87
N THR A 498 2.88 -29.25 -58.88
CA THR A 498 3.11 -30.51 -58.17
C THR A 498 1.87 -31.37 -58.09
N THR A 499 1.53 -32.08 -59.18
CA THR A 499 0.69 -33.27 -59.11
C THR A 499 1.35 -34.30 -58.19
N GLY A 500 0.91 -34.39 -56.91
CA GLY A 500 1.29 -35.50 -56.02
C GLY A 500 2.23 -35.18 -54.84
N THR A 501 2.99 -34.09 -54.83
CA THR A 501 3.99 -33.81 -53.75
C THR A 501 3.78 -32.48 -53.02
N GLY A 502 2.51 -32.13 -52.77
CA GLY A 502 2.17 -30.89 -52.06
C GLY A 502 2.75 -30.86 -50.64
N GLY A 503 3.57 -29.86 -50.31
CA GLY A 503 4.04 -29.62 -48.94
C GLY A 503 2.93 -29.16 -48.00
N THR A 504 3.13 -29.33 -46.69
CA THR A 504 2.17 -28.97 -45.63
C THR A 504 2.04 -27.47 -45.42
N GLY A 505 2.93 -26.63 -45.98
CA GLY A 505 3.01 -25.22 -45.68
C GLY A 505 3.52 -24.89 -44.24
N LEU A 506 3.99 -25.91 -43.53
CA LEU A 506 4.52 -25.78 -42.17
C LEU A 506 6.05 -25.74 -42.08
N GLY A 507 6.77 -26.23 -43.09
CA GLY A 507 8.23 -26.40 -43.04
C GLY A 507 8.99 -25.12 -42.72
N LEU A 508 8.67 -23.97 -43.39
CA LEU A 508 9.34 -22.68 -43.09
C LEU A 508 8.91 -22.08 -41.77
N ALA A 509 7.66 -22.28 -41.33
CA ALA A 509 7.20 -21.90 -40.01
C ALA A 509 7.93 -22.66 -38.90
N ILE A 510 8.18 -23.95 -39.09
CA ILE A 510 8.99 -24.78 -38.18
C ILE A 510 10.44 -24.27 -38.14
N VAL A 511 11.04 -23.98 -39.31
CA VAL A 511 12.38 -23.38 -39.36
C VAL A 511 12.45 -22.08 -38.59
N GLN A 512 11.50 -21.16 -38.82
CA GLN A 512 11.44 -19.90 -38.12
C GLN A 512 11.33 -20.09 -36.60
N ALA A 513 10.44 -20.97 -36.13
CA ALA A 513 10.25 -21.25 -34.71
C ALA A 513 11.53 -21.85 -34.06
N ILE A 514 12.16 -22.83 -34.70
CA ILE A 514 13.39 -23.43 -34.18
C ILE A 514 14.54 -22.43 -34.17
N VAL A 515 14.73 -21.66 -35.23
CA VAL A 515 15.78 -20.64 -35.32
C VAL A 515 15.59 -19.55 -34.25
N THR A 516 14.35 -19.07 -34.06
CA THR A 516 14.02 -18.09 -33.00
C THR A 516 14.28 -18.67 -31.61
N MET A 517 13.89 -19.91 -31.34
CA MET A 517 14.16 -20.60 -30.07
C MET A 517 15.68 -20.70 -29.76
N HIS A 518 16.52 -20.79 -30.80
CA HIS A 518 17.99 -20.78 -30.67
C HIS A 518 18.59 -19.35 -30.63
N GLY A 519 17.78 -18.30 -30.57
CA GLY A 519 18.26 -16.91 -30.58
C GLY A 519 18.83 -16.45 -31.93
N GLY A 520 18.52 -17.19 -33.01
CA GLY A 520 18.98 -16.91 -34.36
C GLY A 520 17.96 -16.10 -35.18
N THR A 521 18.31 -15.85 -36.44
CA THR A 521 17.47 -15.19 -37.44
C THR A 521 17.41 -15.98 -38.75
N LEU A 522 16.20 -15.99 -39.37
CA LEU A 522 15.98 -16.55 -40.69
C LEU A 522 15.69 -15.44 -41.69
N GLU A 523 16.46 -15.38 -42.76
CA GLU A 523 16.28 -14.44 -43.85
C GLU A 523 16.06 -15.22 -45.17
N ILE A 524 15.04 -14.79 -45.95
CA ILE A 524 14.73 -15.42 -47.25
C ILE A 524 14.79 -14.34 -48.31
N ALA A 525 15.63 -14.55 -49.31
CA ALA A 525 15.76 -13.69 -50.47
C ALA A 525 15.42 -14.53 -51.72
N SER A 526 14.47 -14.08 -52.52
CA SER A 526 14.01 -14.81 -53.71
C SER A 526 13.47 -13.87 -54.76
N ALA A 527 13.51 -14.27 -56.00
CA ALA A 527 12.84 -13.61 -57.11
C ALA A 527 12.35 -14.66 -58.12
N PRO A 528 11.22 -14.43 -58.80
CA PRO A 528 10.71 -15.36 -59.81
C PRO A 528 11.74 -15.69 -60.86
N GLY A 529 11.94 -17.00 -61.13
CA GLY A 529 12.90 -17.54 -62.11
C GLY A 529 14.38 -17.40 -61.74
N ARG A 530 14.71 -16.92 -60.49
CA ARG A 530 16.09 -16.76 -59.98
C ARG A 530 16.41 -17.63 -58.78
N GLY A 531 15.45 -18.50 -58.39
CA GLY A 531 15.57 -19.38 -57.25
C GLY A 531 15.42 -18.66 -55.90
N THR A 532 15.74 -19.38 -54.84
CA THR A 532 15.60 -18.88 -53.45
C THR A 532 16.91 -19.04 -52.69
N LYS A 533 17.21 -18.10 -51.83
CA LYS A 533 18.31 -18.14 -50.86
C LYS A 533 17.74 -18.01 -49.46
N ALA A 534 17.79 -19.07 -48.67
CA ALA A 534 17.51 -19.06 -47.26
C ALA A 534 18.80 -18.94 -46.44
N THR A 535 18.87 -17.98 -45.54
CA THR A 535 20.03 -17.73 -44.68
C THR A 535 19.59 -17.83 -43.21
N VAL A 536 20.20 -18.75 -42.48
CA VAL A 536 20.00 -18.95 -41.05
C VAL A 536 21.25 -18.48 -40.33
N ARG A 537 21.10 -17.51 -39.42
CA ARG A 537 22.16 -17.05 -38.52
C ARG A 537 21.90 -17.57 -37.12
N LEU A 538 22.85 -18.26 -36.52
CA LEU A 538 22.79 -18.79 -35.17
C LEU A 538 23.90 -18.20 -34.32
N PRO A 539 23.66 -17.93 -33.03
CA PRO A 539 24.72 -17.49 -32.12
C PRO A 539 25.85 -18.56 -32.07
N PRO A 540 27.12 -18.15 -32.09
CA PRO A 540 28.23 -19.09 -32.00
C PRO A 540 28.30 -19.72 -30.60
N ALA A 541 28.88 -20.91 -30.48
CA ALA A 541 29.02 -21.59 -29.19
C ALA A 541 29.91 -20.84 -28.19
N ASP A 542 30.84 -20.00 -28.67
CA ASP A 542 31.83 -19.26 -27.87
C ASP A 542 31.30 -17.96 -27.27
N GLY A 543 30.06 -17.92 -26.86
CA GLY A 543 29.48 -17.05 -25.83
C GLY A 543 29.80 -15.54 -25.82
N ARG A 544 30.10 -14.91 -26.96
CA ARG A 544 30.05 -13.46 -27.08
C ARG A 544 28.65 -13.04 -27.47
N SER A 545 27.81 -12.74 -26.46
CA SER A 545 26.53 -12.04 -26.69
C SER A 545 26.80 -10.73 -27.41
N PRO A 546 26.05 -10.39 -28.48
CA PRO A 546 26.16 -9.10 -29.11
C PRO A 546 25.73 -8.03 -28.10
N GLN A 547 26.64 -7.16 -27.67
CA GLN A 547 26.26 -5.93 -26.97
C GLN A 547 25.40 -5.10 -27.93
N PRO A 548 24.25 -4.55 -27.47
CA PRO A 548 23.48 -3.63 -28.29
C PRO A 548 24.40 -2.45 -28.67
N ARG A 549 24.60 -2.21 -29.95
CA ARG A 549 25.28 -1.02 -30.43
C ARG A 549 24.50 0.19 -29.90
N THR A 550 25.02 0.83 -28.86
CA THR A 550 24.64 2.19 -28.51
C THR A 550 24.95 3.05 -29.73
N SER A 551 23.90 3.57 -30.34
CA SER A 551 24.03 4.58 -31.38
C SER A 551 24.80 5.75 -30.77
N ASP A 552 26.06 5.89 -31.21
CA ASP A 552 26.90 7.06 -30.96
C ASP A 552 26.24 8.24 -31.66
N THR A 553 25.34 8.91 -30.94
CA THR A 553 24.85 10.24 -31.33
C THR A 553 25.96 11.21 -31.01
N GLY A 554 26.67 11.61 -32.07
CA GLY A 554 27.74 12.59 -32.11
C GLY A 554 27.48 13.78 -31.20
N ARG A 555 28.36 13.95 -30.25
CA ARG A 555 28.50 15.17 -29.44
C ARG A 555 29.11 16.26 -30.34
N PRO A 556 28.46 17.37 -30.57
CA PRO A 556 29.11 18.44 -31.30
C PRO A 556 30.23 19.05 -30.43
N ASP A 557 31.42 19.07 -31.00
CA ASP A 557 32.63 19.73 -30.52
C ASP A 557 32.36 21.25 -30.44
N THR A 558 32.17 21.78 -29.25
CA THR A 558 32.17 23.23 -29.02
C THR A 558 33.59 23.68 -28.76
N GLY A 559 34.25 24.15 -29.86
CA GLY A 559 35.50 24.87 -29.85
C GLY A 559 35.48 26.06 -28.89
N ARG A 560 36.55 26.17 -28.13
CA ARG A 560 36.90 27.30 -27.27
C ARG A 560 37.73 28.27 -28.12
N PRO A 561 37.41 29.56 -28.24
CA PRO A 561 38.36 30.57 -28.70
C PRO A 561 39.19 31.12 -27.54
N ALA A 562 40.37 31.59 -27.89
CA ALA A 562 41.45 32.15 -27.12
C ALA A 562 41.10 33.34 -26.18
#